data_c48727e788f84868a6b5a1bc934d2179
#
_entry.id   c48727e788f84868a6b5a1bc934d2179
#
_cell.length_a   1.000
_cell.length_b   1.000
_cell.length_c   1.000
_cell.angle_alpha   90.00
_cell.angle_beta   90.00
_cell.angle_gamma   90.00
#
_symmetry.space_group_name_H-M   'P 1'
#
loop_
_entity.id
_entity.type
_entity.pdbx_description
1 polymer ?
#
loop_
_entity_poly.entity_id
_entity_poly.type
_entity_poly.pdbx_seq_one_letter_code
_entity_poly.pdbx_strand_id
1 'polypeptide(L)'
;LIQTYHHGRFEFFVAVIVIAIIALAALGRYSLMAKDARILRLEIISHHFMTGAANTRVQFLVTNTVDSRDGQKQLDLAGQTFYFSPQGWPVSISGPVANDYRPTDEDCYQLWQLLLQNPAPITKGLMGKSSQEYRVFSRDNSCRYAFSDGSAHFDYYPLDGRLIFTPDVN
;
A
#
# COMPACT_ATOMS: atom_id res chain seq x y z
N LEU A 1 64.09 0.43 -24.73
CA LEU A 1 62.75 0.22 -25.37
C LEU A 1 61.83 -0.74 -24.59
N ILE A 2 62.26 -1.38 -23.51
CA ILE A 2 61.45 -2.35 -22.73
C ILE A 2 60.81 -1.69 -21.50
N GLN A 3 61.23 -0.55 -21.05
CA GLN A 3 60.77 0.07 -19.82
C GLN A 3 59.41 0.83 -19.94
N THR A 4 59.01 1.22 -21.12
CA THR A 4 57.75 1.93 -21.36
C THR A 4 56.50 1.02 -21.37
N TYR A 5 56.68 -0.28 -21.60
CA TYR A 5 55.56 -1.22 -21.69
C TYR A 5 54.99 -1.63 -20.33
N HIS A 6 55.76 -1.55 -19.24
CA HIS A 6 55.29 -1.85 -17.89
C HIS A 6 54.49 -0.71 -17.26
N HIS A 7 54.74 0.55 -17.61
CA HIS A 7 54.03 1.71 -17.06
C HIS A 7 52.56 1.75 -17.48
N GLY A 8 52.26 1.53 -18.75
CA GLY A 8 50.90 1.54 -19.26
C GLY A 8 49.99 0.42 -18.68
N ARG A 9 50.58 -0.75 -18.38
CA ARG A 9 49.84 -1.84 -17.71
C ARG A 9 49.50 -1.47 -16.25
N PHE A 10 50.42 -0.89 -15.52
CA PHE A 10 50.22 -0.48 -14.15
C PHE A 10 49.16 0.63 -14.06
N GLU A 11 49.20 1.63 -14.91
CA GLU A 11 48.21 2.71 -14.99
C GLU A 11 46.82 2.16 -15.32
N PHE A 12 46.74 1.20 -16.24
CA PHE A 12 45.47 0.53 -16.56
C PHE A 12 44.89 -0.21 -15.35
N PHE A 13 45.68 -0.98 -14.61
CA PHE A 13 45.21 -1.67 -13.41
C PHE A 13 44.76 -0.72 -12.31
N VAL A 14 45.49 0.37 -12.09
CA VAL A 14 45.12 1.41 -11.13
C VAL A 14 43.78 2.04 -11.53
N ALA A 15 43.58 2.38 -12.79
CA ALA A 15 42.33 2.97 -13.27
C ALA A 15 41.15 1.99 -13.07
N VAL A 16 41.32 0.71 -13.39
CA VAL A 16 40.28 -0.33 -13.20
C VAL A 16 39.93 -0.50 -11.73
N ILE A 17 40.92 -0.50 -10.81
CA ILE A 17 40.68 -0.60 -9.37
C ILE A 17 39.91 0.61 -8.87
N VAL A 18 40.27 1.82 -9.27
CA VAL A 18 39.56 3.05 -8.87
C VAL A 18 38.11 3.03 -9.35
N ILE A 19 37.86 2.65 -10.60
CA ILE A 19 36.50 2.52 -11.16
C ILE A 19 35.72 1.47 -10.38
N ALA A 20 36.32 0.32 -10.07
CA ALA A 20 35.67 -0.74 -9.30
C ALA A 20 35.27 -0.26 -7.88
N ILE A 21 36.14 0.48 -7.19
CA ILE A 21 35.84 1.02 -5.86
C ILE A 21 34.67 2.02 -5.92
N ILE A 22 34.67 2.92 -6.91
CA ILE A 22 33.59 3.89 -7.12
C ILE A 22 32.27 3.18 -7.41
N ALA A 23 32.31 2.15 -8.30
CA ALA A 23 31.11 1.37 -8.64
C ALA A 23 30.54 0.63 -7.42
N LEU A 24 31.37 0.01 -6.59
CA LEU A 24 30.96 -0.67 -5.37
C LEU A 24 30.35 0.30 -4.35
N ALA A 25 30.95 1.47 -4.16
CA ALA A 25 30.42 2.50 -3.30
C ALA A 25 29.05 3.03 -3.79
N ALA A 26 28.90 3.24 -5.09
CA ALA A 26 27.65 3.66 -5.72
C ALA A 26 26.55 2.61 -5.56
N LEU A 27 26.86 1.33 -5.78
CA LEU A 27 25.91 0.22 -5.62
C LEU A 27 25.43 0.09 -4.16
N GLY A 28 26.32 0.25 -3.18
CA GLY A 28 25.97 0.23 -1.78
C GLY A 28 24.98 1.37 -1.41
N ARG A 29 25.23 2.58 -1.91
CA ARG A 29 24.32 3.72 -1.73
C ARG A 29 22.97 3.52 -2.41
N TYR A 30 22.98 2.97 -3.61
CA TYR A 30 21.76 2.70 -4.38
C TYR A 30 20.84 1.69 -3.68
N SER A 31 21.39 0.62 -3.08
CA SER A 31 20.59 -0.39 -2.38
C SER A 31 19.86 0.18 -1.13
N LEU A 32 20.47 1.11 -0.42
CA LEU A 32 19.84 1.79 0.71
C LEU A 32 18.68 2.71 0.25
N MET A 33 18.93 3.52 -0.78
CA MET A 33 17.89 4.41 -1.35
C MET A 33 16.71 3.65 -1.92
N ALA A 34 16.92 2.46 -2.50
CA ALA A 34 15.85 1.64 -3.05
C ALA A 34 14.88 1.13 -1.95
N LYS A 35 15.39 0.86 -0.75
CA LYS A 35 14.58 0.44 0.41
C LYS A 35 13.67 1.59 0.87
N ASP A 36 14.23 2.77 1.04
CA ASP A 36 13.48 3.96 1.45
C ASP A 36 12.40 4.35 0.41
N ALA A 37 12.73 4.26 -0.89
CA ALA A 37 11.80 4.53 -1.97
C ALA A 37 10.61 3.55 -2.00
N ARG A 38 10.80 2.29 -1.62
CA ARG A 38 9.70 1.32 -1.49
C ARG A 38 8.75 1.70 -0.35
N ILE A 39 9.27 2.04 0.82
CA ILE A 39 8.47 2.45 1.98
C ILE A 39 7.66 3.69 1.64
N LEU A 40 8.30 4.71 1.04
CA LEU A 40 7.63 5.92 0.59
C LEU A 40 6.50 5.63 -0.42
N ARG A 41 6.69 4.65 -1.32
CA ARG A 41 5.63 4.25 -2.26
C ARG A 41 4.38 3.73 -1.56
N LEU A 42 4.51 2.91 -0.51
CA LEU A 42 3.36 2.44 0.26
C LEU A 42 2.70 3.59 1.03
N GLU A 43 3.48 4.53 1.55
CA GLU A 43 2.96 5.73 2.19
C GLU A 43 2.13 6.57 1.21
N ILE A 44 2.62 6.79 -0.01
CA ILE A 44 1.86 7.48 -1.08
C ILE A 44 0.57 6.73 -1.40
N ILE A 45 0.60 5.41 -1.51
CA ILE A 45 -0.59 4.58 -1.71
C ILE A 45 -1.58 4.77 -0.57
N SER A 46 -1.13 4.83 0.67
CA SER A 46 -1.99 5.04 1.84
C SER A 46 -2.70 6.39 1.80
N HIS A 47 -2.02 7.44 1.35
CA HIS A 47 -2.63 8.76 1.12
C HIS A 47 -3.67 8.75 -0.01
N HIS A 48 -3.39 8.06 -1.12
CA HIS A 48 -4.36 7.91 -2.20
C HIS A 48 -5.58 7.11 -1.75
N PHE A 49 -5.38 6.04 -0.99
CA PHE A 49 -6.45 5.26 -0.40
C PHE A 49 -7.34 6.12 0.50
N MET A 50 -6.75 6.91 1.39
CA MET A 50 -7.49 7.81 2.26
C MET A 50 -8.24 8.90 1.49
N THR A 51 -7.64 9.42 0.41
CA THR A 51 -8.30 10.37 -0.49
C THR A 51 -9.52 9.72 -1.17
N GLY A 52 -9.40 8.49 -1.64
CA GLY A 52 -10.52 7.71 -2.18
C GLY A 52 -11.64 7.53 -1.17
N ALA A 53 -11.30 7.11 0.05
CA ALA A 53 -12.27 6.94 1.14
C ALA A 53 -12.97 8.26 1.50
N ALA A 54 -12.23 9.36 1.58
CA ALA A 54 -12.78 10.68 1.87
C ALA A 54 -13.71 11.18 0.75
N ASN A 55 -13.34 10.98 -0.52
CA ASN A 55 -14.19 11.32 -1.67
C ASN A 55 -15.49 10.53 -1.66
N THR A 56 -15.43 9.23 -1.40
CA THR A 56 -16.60 8.36 -1.28
C THR A 56 -17.50 8.81 -0.13
N ARG A 57 -16.92 9.20 1.01
CA ARG A 57 -17.64 9.77 2.13
C ARG A 57 -18.34 11.08 1.77
N VAL A 58 -17.66 11.99 1.07
CA VAL A 58 -18.26 13.27 0.63
C VAL A 58 -19.45 13.01 -0.28
N GLN A 59 -19.33 12.11 -1.24
CA GLN A 59 -20.44 11.74 -2.15
C GLN A 59 -21.62 11.19 -1.34
N PHE A 60 -21.37 10.31 -0.38
CA PHE A 60 -22.40 9.78 0.52
C PHE A 60 -23.12 10.91 1.30
N LEU A 61 -22.38 11.86 1.87
CA LEU A 61 -22.96 12.96 2.65
C LEU A 61 -23.78 13.94 1.80
N VAL A 62 -23.36 14.16 0.54
CA VAL A 62 -24.03 15.10 -0.38
C VAL A 62 -25.27 14.48 -1.03
N THR A 63 -25.22 13.19 -1.36
CA THR A 63 -26.30 12.53 -2.13
C THR A 63 -27.57 12.33 -1.30
N ASN A 64 -27.48 12.37 0.03
CA ASN A 64 -28.61 12.24 0.98
C ASN A 64 -29.58 11.06 0.71
N THR A 65 -29.15 10.12 -0.16
CA THR A 65 -29.93 8.95 -0.56
C THR A 65 -29.56 7.78 0.36
N VAL A 66 -30.17 7.82 1.53
CA VAL A 66 -30.20 6.67 2.43
C VAL A 66 -31.36 5.79 2.00
N ASP A 67 -31.15 4.95 1.02
CA ASP A 67 -32.11 3.87 0.76
C ASP A 67 -31.76 2.72 1.72
N SER A 68 -32.28 2.83 2.92
CA SER A 68 -32.08 1.83 3.95
C SER A 68 -33.25 0.85 3.93
N ARG A 69 -33.11 -0.25 3.22
CA ARG A 69 -34.05 -1.37 3.37
C ARG A 69 -34.02 -1.97 4.79
N ASP A 70 -32.89 -1.84 5.50
CA ASP A 70 -32.69 -2.37 6.86
C ASP A 70 -32.08 -1.35 7.84
N GLY A 71 -32.31 -0.03 7.64
CA GLY A 71 -31.74 1.00 8.49
C GLY A 71 -30.25 1.25 8.28
N GLN A 72 -29.65 0.64 7.28
CA GLN A 72 -28.23 0.77 6.95
C GLN A 72 -28.00 1.78 5.83
N LYS A 73 -26.92 2.54 5.98
CA LYS A 73 -26.53 3.57 5.03
C LYS A 73 -25.76 2.96 3.87
N GLN A 74 -26.30 3.04 2.66
CA GLN A 74 -25.67 2.55 1.44
C GLN A 74 -25.71 3.61 0.34
N LEU A 75 -24.79 3.50 -0.63
CA LEU A 75 -24.73 4.36 -1.80
C LEU A 75 -24.21 3.58 -2.99
N ASP A 76 -24.91 3.64 -4.11
CA ASP A 76 -24.45 3.08 -5.38
C ASP A 76 -23.54 4.06 -6.10
N LEU A 77 -22.29 3.65 -6.30
CA LEU A 77 -21.28 4.40 -7.04
C LEU A 77 -20.73 3.55 -8.18
N ALA A 78 -20.85 4.03 -9.39
CA ALA A 78 -20.35 3.36 -10.60
C ALA A 78 -20.77 1.87 -10.74
N GLY A 79 -21.99 1.53 -10.28
CA GLY A 79 -22.53 0.17 -10.34
C GLY A 79 -22.06 -0.74 -9.18
N GLN A 80 -21.46 -0.17 -8.15
CA GLN A 80 -21.06 -0.88 -6.93
C GLN A 80 -21.78 -0.26 -5.72
N THR A 81 -22.39 -1.10 -4.88
CA THR A 81 -23.05 -0.66 -3.66
C THR A 81 -22.06 -0.62 -2.51
N PHE A 82 -21.80 0.56 -2.00
CA PHE A 82 -20.99 0.75 -0.80
C PHE A 82 -21.88 0.81 0.44
N TYR A 83 -21.45 0.15 1.50
CA TYR A 83 -22.02 0.24 2.84
C TYR A 83 -21.13 1.14 3.69
N PHE A 84 -21.76 1.96 4.53
CA PHE A 84 -21.08 3.00 5.29
C PHE A 84 -21.22 2.81 6.79
N SER A 85 -20.20 3.22 7.51
CA SER A 85 -20.25 3.33 8.96
C SER A 85 -21.27 4.42 9.41
N PRO A 86 -21.66 4.46 10.68
CA PRO A 86 -22.49 5.55 11.20
C PRO A 86 -21.90 6.94 10.96
N GLN A 87 -20.56 7.04 10.86
CA GLN A 87 -19.81 8.27 10.58
C GLN A 87 -19.67 8.56 9.07
N GLY A 88 -20.21 7.69 8.21
CA GLY A 88 -20.20 7.85 6.75
C GLY A 88 -18.91 7.41 6.06
N TRP A 89 -18.09 6.59 6.69
CA TRP A 89 -16.91 6.01 6.06
C TRP A 89 -17.23 4.71 5.32
N PRO A 90 -16.61 4.43 4.16
CA PRO A 90 -16.84 3.19 3.43
C PRO A 90 -16.30 2.00 4.22
N VAL A 91 -17.13 0.99 4.39
CA VAL A 91 -16.83 -0.16 5.25
C VAL A 91 -16.79 -1.46 4.45
N SER A 92 -17.78 -1.69 3.60
CA SER A 92 -17.94 -2.93 2.83
C SER A 92 -18.68 -2.67 1.53
N ILE A 93 -18.60 -3.64 0.62
CA ILE A 93 -19.48 -3.75 -0.55
C ILE A 93 -20.22 -5.09 -0.57
N SER A 94 -19.88 -5.99 0.35
CA SER A 94 -20.41 -7.37 0.37
C SER A 94 -21.76 -7.49 1.06
N GLY A 95 -22.15 -6.48 1.86
CA GLY A 95 -23.41 -6.50 2.59
C GLY A 95 -23.50 -5.52 3.75
N PRO A 96 -24.65 -5.49 4.39
CA PRO A 96 -24.96 -4.61 5.50
C PRO A 96 -24.07 -4.87 6.72
N VAL A 97 -23.76 -3.81 7.45
CA VAL A 97 -22.76 -3.75 8.52
C VAL A 97 -23.45 -3.66 9.89
N ALA A 98 -23.21 -4.65 10.75
CA ALA A 98 -23.68 -4.61 12.14
C ALA A 98 -22.88 -3.60 13.00
N ASN A 99 -23.39 -3.21 14.17
CA ASN A 99 -22.72 -2.25 15.07
C ASN A 99 -21.38 -2.75 15.61
N ASP A 100 -21.18 -4.09 15.64
CA ASP A 100 -19.94 -4.76 16.04
C ASP A 100 -19.13 -5.27 14.83
N TYR A 101 -19.30 -4.62 13.69
CA TYR A 101 -18.68 -5.03 12.44
C TYR A 101 -17.16 -5.21 12.56
N ARG A 102 -16.72 -6.35 12.07
CA ARG A 102 -15.31 -6.64 11.83
C ARG A 102 -15.09 -6.88 10.35
N PRO A 103 -14.16 -6.17 9.72
CA PRO A 103 -13.89 -6.36 8.31
C PRO A 103 -13.41 -7.78 8.04
N THR A 104 -13.77 -8.33 6.91
CA THR A 104 -13.23 -9.58 6.38
C THR A 104 -12.06 -9.30 5.44
N ASP A 105 -11.25 -10.31 5.14
CA ASP A 105 -10.18 -10.18 4.12
C ASP A 105 -10.75 -9.78 2.77
N GLU A 106 -11.99 -10.23 2.46
CA GLU A 106 -12.69 -9.86 1.24
C GLU A 106 -13.09 -8.39 1.23
N ASP A 107 -13.68 -7.87 2.31
CA ASP A 107 -14.02 -6.44 2.40
C ASP A 107 -12.78 -5.57 2.24
N CYS A 108 -11.69 -5.92 2.92
CA CYS A 108 -10.44 -5.21 2.81
C CYS A 108 -9.86 -5.23 1.39
N TYR A 109 -9.94 -6.37 0.71
CA TYR A 109 -9.50 -6.50 -0.68
C TYR A 109 -10.34 -5.65 -1.63
N GLN A 110 -11.65 -5.65 -1.46
CA GLN A 110 -12.56 -4.89 -2.29
C GLN A 110 -12.39 -3.37 -2.08
N LEU A 111 -12.20 -2.92 -0.84
CA LEU A 111 -11.88 -1.53 -0.55
C LEU A 111 -10.59 -1.08 -1.25
N TRP A 112 -9.55 -1.93 -1.29
CA TRP A 112 -8.34 -1.64 -2.06
C TRP A 112 -8.61 -1.44 -3.54
N GLN A 113 -9.42 -2.32 -4.13
CA GLN A 113 -9.73 -2.27 -5.56
C GLN A 113 -10.57 -1.05 -5.95
N LEU A 114 -11.45 -0.59 -5.06
CA LEU A 114 -12.43 0.44 -5.39
C LEU A 114 -12.01 1.85 -4.96
N LEU A 115 -11.26 1.98 -3.87
CA LEU A 115 -10.84 3.29 -3.38
C LEU A 115 -9.59 3.82 -4.10
N LEU A 116 -8.79 2.92 -4.71
CA LEU A 116 -7.65 3.29 -5.53
C LEU A 116 -8.05 3.33 -7.01
N GLN A 117 -7.68 4.41 -7.72
CA GLN A 117 -7.99 4.56 -9.15
C GLN A 117 -7.26 3.54 -10.04
N ASN A 118 -6.06 3.12 -9.62
CA ASN A 118 -5.25 2.12 -10.31
C ASN A 118 -4.57 1.23 -9.26
N PRO A 119 -5.30 0.28 -8.67
CA PRO A 119 -4.79 -0.53 -7.59
C PRO A 119 -3.65 -1.44 -8.06
N ALA A 120 -2.55 -1.44 -7.31
CA ALA A 120 -1.49 -2.41 -7.52
C ALA A 120 -2.00 -3.83 -7.20
N PRO A 121 -1.48 -4.87 -7.88
CA PRO A 121 -1.84 -6.26 -7.57
C PRO A 121 -1.55 -6.60 -6.11
N ILE A 122 -2.53 -7.21 -5.44
CA ILE A 122 -2.47 -7.52 -4.01
C ILE A 122 -2.99 -8.94 -3.74
N THR A 123 -2.40 -9.64 -2.79
CA THR A 123 -2.84 -10.99 -2.38
C THR A 123 -3.67 -10.91 -1.10
N LYS A 124 -4.79 -11.66 -1.06
CA LYS A 124 -5.63 -11.80 0.13
C LYS A 124 -5.03 -12.77 1.15
N GLY A 125 -5.18 -12.43 2.44
CA GLY A 125 -4.84 -13.28 3.57
C GLY A 125 -3.40 -13.18 4.06
N LEU A 126 -3.21 -13.60 5.31
CA LEU A 126 -1.92 -13.55 6.00
C LEU A 126 -1.00 -14.71 5.59
N MET A 127 -1.54 -15.89 5.24
CA MET A 127 -0.79 -17.11 4.99
C MET A 127 -0.59 -17.39 3.50
N GLY A 128 0.59 -17.92 3.17
CA GLY A 128 0.98 -18.37 1.83
C GLY A 128 2.14 -17.59 1.23
N LYS A 129 2.85 -18.24 0.29
CA LYS A 129 3.85 -17.54 -0.55
C LYS A 129 3.11 -16.60 -1.49
N SER A 130 3.20 -15.30 -1.25
CA SER A 130 2.68 -14.32 -2.17
C SER A 130 3.68 -14.11 -3.31
N SER A 131 3.20 -14.22 -4.54
CA SER A 131 3.93 -13.76 -5.72
C SER A 131 3.77 -12.26 -5.93
N GLN A 132 2.85 -11.62 -5.19
CA GLN A 132 2.57 -10.19 -5.27
C GLN A 132 3.38 -9.43 -4.22
N GLU A 133 3.69 -8.18 -4.54
CA GLU A 133 4.43 -7.28 -3.66
C GLU A 133 3.64 -6.89 -2.41
N TYR A 134 2.30 -6.84 -2.53
CA TYR A 134 1.40 -6.41 -1.46
C TYR A 134 0.51 -7.52 -0.97
N ARG A 135 0.11 -7.43 0.31
CA ARG A 135 -0.89 -8.28 0.96
C ARG A 135 -1.96 -7.45 1.64
N VAL A 136 -3.17 -8.00 1.67
CA VAL A 136 -4.28 -7.45 2.45
C VAL A 136 -4.89 -8.54 3.32
N PHE A 137 -5.16 -8.19 4.56
CA PHE A 137 -5.88 -9.05 5.49
C PHE A 137 -6.59 -8.23 6.57
N SER A 138 -7.65 -8.79 7.10
CA SER A 138 -8.35 -8.22 8.24
C SER A 138 -7.57 -8.45 9.53
N ARG A 139 -7.58 -7.47 10.42
CA ARG A 139 -6.98 -7.56 11.74
C ARG A 139 -7.86 -6.83 12.75
N ASP A 140 -8.49 -7.59 13.64
CA ASP A 140 -9.43 -7.04 14.62
C ASP A 140 -10.50 -6.14 13.96
N ASN A 141 -10.40 -4.83 14.13
CA ASN A 141 -11.35 -3.85 13.60
C ASN A 141 -10.77 -3.05 12.42
N SER A 142 -9.69 -3.51 11.81
CA SER A 142 -8.99 -2.81 10.73
C SER A 142 -8.69 -3.70 9.53
N CYS A 143 -8.52 -3.06 8.39
CA CYS A 143 -7.92 -3.64 7.19
C CYS A 143 -6.43 -3.31 7.17
N ARG A 144 -5.58 -4.32 7.19
CA ARG A 144 -4.14 -4.14 7.05
C ARG A 144 -3.69 -4.37 5.63
N TYR A 145 -2.96 -3.41 5.10
CA TYR A 145 -2.31 -3.43 3.79
C TYR A 145 -0.81 -3.34 4.00
N ALA A 146 -0.09 -4.39 3.61
CA ALA A 146 1.31 -4.55 3.94
C ALA A 146 2.13 -4.96 2.72
N PHE A 147 3.43 -4.67 2.73
CA PHE A 147 4.35 -5.40 1.88
C PHE A 147 4.39 -6.88 2.28
N SER A 148 4.56 -7.76 1.28
CA SER A 148 4.62 -9.21 1.50
C SER A 148 5.82 -9.63 2.36
N ASP A 149 6.87 -8.81 2.43
CA ASP A 149 8.06 -9.01 3.27
C ASP A 149 7.93 -8.39 4.68
N GLY A 150 6.82 -7.69 4.96
CA GLY A 150 6.56 -7.06 6.26
C GLY A 150 7.27 -5.73 6.50
N SER A 151 8.02 -5.20 5.53
CA SER A 151 8.86 -4.00 5.69
C SER A 151 8.09 -2.70 5.97
N ALA A 152 6.81 -2.63 5.65
CA ALA A 152 5.91 -1.54 6.04
C ALA A 152 4.44 -1.98 5.86
N HIS A 153 3.55 -1.31 6.57
CA HIS A 153 2.11 -1.51 6.42
C HIS A 153 1.33 -0.24 6.77
N PHE A 154 0.06 -0.20 6.35
CA PHE A 154 -0.90 0.72 6.93
C PHE A 154 -2.19 0.00 7.31
N ASP A 155 -2.82 0.48 8.37
CA ASP A 155 -4.09 -0.01 8.88
C ASP A 155 -5.18 1.03 8.62
N TYR A 156 -6.24 0.61 7.95
CA TYR A 156 -7.44 1.40 7.79
C TYR A 156 -8.52 0.89 8.73
N TYR A 157 -9.12 1.78 9.50
CA TYR A 157 -10.21 1.51 10.45
C TYR A 157 -11.55 1.95 9.83
N PRO A 158 -12.34 1.03 9.25
CA PRO A 158 -13.52 1.42 8.47
C PRO A 158 -14.60 2.11 9.28
N LEU A 159 -14.71 1.84 10.57
CA LEU A 159 -15.77 2.42 11.40
C LEU A 159 -15.57 3.92 11.65
N ASP A 160 -14.35 4.37 11.86
CA ASP A 160 -14.01 5.77 12.17
C ASP A 160 -13.23 6.48 11.05
N GLY A 161 -12.83 5.76 10.02
CA GLY A 161 -12.09 6.30 8.88
C GLY A 161 -10.64 6.66 9.19
N ARG A 162 -10.11 6.21 10.31
CA ARG A 162 -8.72 6.44 10.69
C ARG A 162 -7.79 5.57 9.85
N LEU A 163 -6.66 6.15 9.44
CA LEU A 163 -5.58 5.42 8.78
C LEU A 163 -4.27 5.63 9.54
N ILE A 164 -3.55 4.56 9.80
CA ILE A 164 -2.25 4.59 10.50
C ILE A 164 -1.22 3.90 9.61
N PHE A 165 -0.20 4.65 9.18
CA PHE A 165 0.94 4.12 8.47
C PHE A 165 2.06 3.76 9.46
N THR A 166 2.65 2.59 9.30
CA THR A 166 3.74 2.08 10.15
C THR A 166 4.87 1.57 9.26
N PRO A 167 5.99 2.30 9.16
CA PRO A 167 7.20 1.77 8.57
C PRO A 167 7.85 0.80 9.56
N ASP A 168 8.25 -0.38 9.11
CA ASP A 168 9.07 -1.29 9.93
C ASP A 168 10.55 -0.91 9.72
N VAL A 169 11.05 -0.10 10.64
CA VAL A 169 12.46 0.36 10.65
C VAL A 169 13.27 -0.65 11.46
N ASN A 170 13.68 -1.76 10.81
CA ASN A 170 14.72 -2.66 11.33
C ASN A 170 16.05 -2.43 10.64
#